data_56c9eb64260022e9e6a378b35b06db8c
#
_entry.id   56c9eb64260022e9e6a378b35b06db8c
#
_cell.length_a   1.000
_cell.length_b   1.000
_cell.length_c   1.000
_cell.angle_alpha   90.00
_cell.angle_beta   90.00
_cell.angle_gamma   90.00
#
_symmetry.space_group_name_H-M   'P 1'
#
loop_
_entity.id
_entity.type
_entity.pdbx_description
1 polymer ?
#
loop_
_entity_poly.entity_id
_entity_poly.type
_entity_poly.pdbx_seq_one_letter_code
_entity_poly.pdbx_strand_id
1 'polypeptide(L)'
;GHFLNDENARKTIESGLDRMIISVDGTTQEVYENYRKEGKLETVLQGARNVVKWKKELKSSTPHIIFQFLVVKPNEHQIADIKRLAAEIGVDQVRFKTAQVYDYETDPNQLIPTIDKYSRYRRNKNGEMEIKSGLQNHCWRLWSGNVITWDGLVVPCCFDKDAMHQLGNLKTQSFKTTWQNE
;
A
#
# COMPACT_ATOMS: atom_id res chain seq x y z
N GLY A 1 -7.11 4.06 -7.03
CA GLY A 1 -7.12 4.83 -8.30
C GLY A 1 -8.48 4.91 -8.99
N HIS A 2 -9.49 4.11 -8.59
CA HIS A 2 -10.78 4.01 -9.28
C HIS A 2 -11.57 5.32 -9.38
N PHE A 3 -11.41 6.22 -8.43
CA PHE A 3 -12.13 7.51 -8.41
C PHE A 3 -11.34 8.68 -9.00
N LEU A 4 -10.19 8.43 -9.64
CA LEU A 4 -9.38 9.45 -10.30
C LEU A 4 -9.89 9.70 -11.74
N ASN A 5 -11.17 10.07 -11.85
CA ASN A 5 -11.70 10.59 -13.11
C ASN A 5 -11.03 11.93 -13.46
N ASP A 6 -11.31 12.50 -14.61
CA ASP A 6 -10.64 13.72 -15.10
C ASP A 6 -10.78 14.89 -14.10
N GLU A 7 -11.97 15.11 -13.56
CA GLU A 7 -12.25 16.18 -12.60
C GLU A 7 -11.50 15.98 -11.27
N ASN A 8 -11.57 14.77 -10.71
CA ASN A 8 -10.91 14.48 -9.43
C ASN A 8 -9.39 14.51 -9.57
N ALA A 9 -8.84 14.07 -10.69
CA ALA A 9 -7.43 14.17 -10.99
C ALA A 9 -6.96 15.63 -11.03
N ARG A 10 -7.71 16.51 -11.70
CA ARG A 10 -7.44 17.95 -11.73
C ARG A 10 -7.47 18.54 -10.32
N LYS A 11 -8.55 18.33 -9.57
CA LYS A 11 -8.66 18.79 -8.17
C LYS A 11 -7.52 18.29 -7.28
N THR A 12 -7.05 17.06 -7.51
CA THR A 12 -5.90 16.51 -6.80
C THR A 12 -4.63 17.33 -7.05
N ILE A 13 -4.38 17.75 -8.28
CA ILE A 13 -3.21 18.61 -8.58
C ILE A 13 -3.40 19.99 -7.95
N GLU A 14 -4.59 20.60 -8.13
CA GLU A 14 -4.91 21.93 -7.60
C GLU A 14 -4.86 22.00 -6.07
N SER A 15 -5.06 20.87 -5.37
CA SER A 15 -4.96 20.81 -3.91
C SER A 15 -3.56 20.98 -3.35
N GLY A 16 -2.51 20.92 -4.20
CA GLY A 16 -1.13 21.02 -3.77
C GLY A 16 -0.60 19.76 -3.06
N LEU A 17 -1.21 18.60 -3.30
CA LEU A 17 -0.75 17.33 -2.74
C LEU A 17 0.71 17.06 -3.10
N ASP A 18 1.58 16.80 -2.11
CA ASP A 18 3.02 16.56 -2.35
C ASP A 18 3.30 15.18 -2.96
N ARG A 19 2.58 14.16 -2.54
CA ARG A 19 2.84 12.78 -2.96
C ARG A 19 1.56 11.96 -3.05
N MET A 20 1.46 11.19 -4.14
CA MET A 20 0.36 10.26 -4.37
C MET A 20 0.90 8.84 -4.55
N ILE A 21 0.31 7.89 -3.85
CA ILE A 21 0.59 6.46 -4.02
C ILE A 21 -0.63 5.79 -4.63
N ILE A 22 -0.44 5.16 -5.78
CA ILE A 22 -1.46 4.37 -6.46
C ILE A 22 -1.03 2.90 -6.39
N SER A 23 -1.82 2.07 -5.74
CA SER A 23 -1.54 0.63 -5.67
C SER A 23 -1.96 -0.05 -6.96
N VAL A 24 -0.98 -0.69 -7.63
CA VAL A 24 -1.16 -1.44 -8.88
C VAL A 24 -0.46 -2.79 -8.72
N ASP A 25 -1.21 -3.81 -8.30
CA ASP A 25 -0.65 -5.11 -7.91
C ASP A 25 -0.77 -6.18 -9.02
N GLY A 26 -0.76 -5.74 -10.27
CA GLY A 26 -0.77 -6.55 -11.48
C GLY A 26 -0.74 -5.68 -12.73
N THR A 27 -0.25 -6.21 -13.85
CA THR A 27 -0.21 -5.54 -15.16
C THR A 27 -1.22 -6.13 -16.16
N THR A 28 -1.89 -7.21 -15.78
CA THR A 28 -3.06 -7.78 -16.49
C THR A 28 -4.24 -7.82 -15.53
N GLN A 29 -5.47 -7.76 -16.07
CA GLN A 29 -6.69 -7.77 -15.25
C GLN A 29 -6.75 -9.02 -14.38
N GLU A 30 -6.45 -10.17 -14.94
CA GLU A 30 -6.46 -11.45 -14.23
C GLU A 30 -5.54 -11.43 -12.99
N VAL A 31 -4.28 -11.04 -13.17
CA VAL A 31 -3.30 -10.99 -12.07
C VAL A 31 -3.65 -9.91 -11.06
N TYR A 32 -4.11 -8.75 -11.54
CA TYR A 32 -4.51 -7.65 -10.67
C TYR A 32 -5.69 -8.06 -9.77
N GLU A 33 -6.69 -8.73 -10.32
CA GLU A 33 -7.90 -9.14 -9.61
C GLU A 33 -7.67 -10.28 -8.61
N ASN A 34 -6.63 -11.10 -8.80
CA ASN A 34 -6.25 -12.13 -7.82
C ASN A 34 -6.03 -11.55 -6.42
N TYR A 35 -5.46 -10.37 -6.32
CA TYR A 35 -5.23 -9.68 -5.06
C TYR A 35 -6.24 -8.55 -4.82
N ARG A 36 -6.56 -7.76 -5.84
CA ARG A 36 -7.51 -6.65 -5.80
C ARG A 36 -8.90 -7.10 -6.25
N LYS A 37 -9.56 -7.89 -5.41
CA LYS A 37 -10.90 -8.43 -5.72
C LYS A 37 -11.85 -7.35 -6.22
N GLU A 38 -12.58 -7.66 -7.31
CA GLU A 38 -13.51 -6.75 -8.00
C GLU A 38 -12.85 -5.46 -8.56
N GLY A 39 -11.52 -5.34 -8.45
CA GLY A 39 -10.78 -4.19 -8.96
C GLY A 39 -10.70 -4.22 -10.49
N LYS A 40 -10.86 -3.04 -11.11
CA LYS A 40 -10.73 -2.87 -12.57
C LYS A 40 -9.41 -2.19 -12.88
N LEU A 41 -8.45 -2.94 -13.39
CA LEU A 41 -7.09 -2.44 -13.68
C LEU A 41 -7.13 -1.23 -14.60
N GLU A 42 -7.83 -1.30 -15.72
CA GLU A 42 -7.85 -0.20 -16.70
C GLU A 42 -8.41 1.10 -16.09
N THR A 43 -9.40 1.02 -15.22
CA THR A 43 -9.91 2.20 -14.50
C THR A 43 -8.82 2.85 -13.64
N VAL A 44 -8.01 2.04 -12.97
CA VAL A 44 -6.89 2.55 -12.14
C VAL A 44 -5.78 3.15 -12.99
N LEU A 45 -5.43 2.51 -14.11
CA LEU A 45 -4.43 3.02 -15.05
C LEU A 45 -4.90 4.31 -15.73
N GLN A 46 -6.18 4.38 -16.12
CA GLN A 46 -6.76 5.61 -16.66
C GLN A 46 -6.74 6.73 -15.62
N GLY A 47 -7.04 6.42 -14.37
CA GLY A 47 -6.89 7.38 -13.26
C GLY A 47 -5.47 7.92 -13.12
N ALA A 48 -4.46 7.05 -13.24
CA ALA A 48 -3.07 7.47 -13.21
C ALA A 48 -2.72 8.38 -14.41
N ARG A 49 -3.17 8.02 -15.63
CA ARG A 49 -3.01 8.86 -16.84
C ARG A 49 -3.63 10.25 -16.67
N ASN A 50 -4.81 10.32 -16.07
CA ASN A 50 -5.49 11.59 -15.79
C ASN A 50 -4.66 12.48 -14.86
N VAL A 51 -4.12 11.91 -13.79
CA VAL A 51 -3.26 12.65 -12.83
C VAL A 51 -1.99 13.15 -13.53
N VAL A 52 -1.31 12.30 -14.32
CA VAL A 52 -0.11 12.69 -15.07
C VAL A 52 -0.44 13.77 -16.11
N LYS A 53 -1.57 13.66 -16.82
CA LYS A 53 -2.09 14.67 -17.76
C LYS A 53 -2.21 16.03 -17.06
N TRP A 54 -2.98 16.11 -15.99
CA TRP A 54 -3.24 17.36 -15.28
C TRP A 54 -1.97 17.93 -14.61
N LYS A 55 -1.08 17.09 -14.12
CA LYS A 55 0.24 17.54 -13.63
C LYS A 55 1.03 18.27 -14.71
N LYS A 56 1.01 17.77 -15.96
CA LYS A 56 1.66 18.42 -17.11
C LYS A 56 0.95 19.69 -17.53
N GLU A 57 -0.37 19.66 -17.68
CA GLU A 57 -1.19 20.80 -18.14
C GLU A 57 -1.09 21.98 -17.18
N LEU A 58 -1.13 21.74 -15.88
CA LEU A 58 -0.99 22.76 -14.84
C LEU A 58 0.48 23.11 -14.52
N LYS A 59 1.46 22.50 -15.23
CA LYS A 59 2.89 22.68 -15.00
C LYS A 59 3.30 22.51 -13.54
N SER A 60 2.62 21.60 -12.84
CA SER A 60 2.88 21.34 -11.43
C SER A 60 4.06 20.38 -11.26
N SER A 61 4.95 20.66 -10.32
CA SER A 61 6.01 19.71 -9.89
C SER A 61 5.47 18.61 -8.97
N THR A 62 4.28 18.79 -8.39
CA THR A 62 3.63 17.86 -7.46
C THR A 62 2.27 17.40 -7.99
N PRO A 63 1.76 16.27 -7.51
CA PRO A 63 2.39 15.33 -6.58
C PRO A 63 3.49 14.48 -7.21
N HIS A 64 4.43 13.99 -6.39
CA HIS A 64 5.30 12.88 -6.79
C HIS A 64 4.46 11.60 -6.84
N ILE A 65 4.25 11.04 -8.04
CA ILE A 65 3.35 9.93 -8.30
C ILE A 65 4.11 8.60 -8.20
N ILE A 66 3.63 7.71 -7.34
CA ILE A 66 4.26 6.42 -7.08
C ILE A 66 3.29 5.28 -7.41
N PHE A 67 3.68 4.37 -8.30
CA PHE A 67 3.05 3.06 -8.35
C PHE A 67 3.62 2.19 -7.24
N GLN A 68 2.77 1.78 -6.31
CA GLN A 68 3.13 0.79 -5.30
C GLN A 68 2.68 -0.58 -5.77
N PHE A 69 3.64 -1.50 -5.90
CA PHE A 69 3.42 -2.88 -6.30
C PHE A 69 3.74 -3.81 -5.13
N LEU A 70 2.72 -4.44 -4.57
CA LEU A 70 2.88 -5.44 -3.53
C LEU A 70 3.27 -6.76 -4.20
N VAL A 71 4.51 -7.20 -4.01
CA VAL A 71 4.99 -8.43 -4.63
C VAL A 71 4.44 -9.64 -3.88
N VAL A 72 3.69 -10.44 -4.59
CA VAL A 72 3.16 -11.74 -4.17
C VAL A 72 3.44 -12.78 -5.25
N LYS A 73 3.41 -14.07 -4.90
CA LYS A 73 3.72 -15.14 -5.86
C LYS A 73 2.91 -15.06 -7.17
N PRO A 74 1.59 -14.75 -7.15
CA PRO A 74 0.83 -14.64 -8.39
C PRO A 74 1.26 -13.52 -9.34
N ASN A 75 1.94 -12.47 -8.85
CA ASN A 75 2.32 -11.30 -9.66
C ASN A 75 3.83 -11.08 -9.79
N GLU A 76 4.67 -11.86 -9.14
CA GLU A 76 6.13 -11.64 -9.12
C GLU A 76 6.78 -11.69 -10.53
N HIS A 77 6.16 -12.41 -11.48
CA HIS A 77 6.61 -12.46 -12.86
C HIS A 77 6.38 -11.15 -13.62
N GLN A 78 5.55 -10.24 -13.12
CA GLN A 78 5.20 -8.96 -13.75
C GLN A 78 6.04 -7.77 -13.25
N ILE A 79 7.11 -8.01 -12.49
CA ILE A 79 7.99 -6.95 -11.96
C ILE A 79 8.62 -6.08 -13.05
N ALA A 80 9.00 -6.67 -14.18
CA ALA A 80 9.54 -5.93 -15.33
C ALA A 80 8.44 -5.12 -16.04
N ASP A 81 7.26 -5.71 -16.16
CA ASP A 81 6.13 -5.13 -16.86
C ASP A 81 5.57 -3.89 -16.14
N ILE A 82 5.45 -3.93 -14.82
CA ILE A 82 4.99 -2.76 -14.07
C ILE A 82 5.95 -1.57 -14.19
N LYS A 83 7.25 -1.81 -14.33
CA LYS A 83 8.23 -0.74 -14.56
C LYS A 83 8.04 -0.10 -15.94
N ARG A 84 7.83 -0.93 -17.00
CA ARG A 84 7.53 -0.42 -18.35
C ARG A 84 6.23 0.38 -18.36
N LEU A 85 5.17 -0.19 -17.81
CA LEU A 85 3.85 0.45 -17.75
C LEU A 85 3.89 1.79 -17.00
N ALA A 86 4.62 1.87 -15.89
CA ALA A 86 4.81 3.11 -15.15
C ALA A 86 5.54 4.18 -15.98
N ALA A 87 6.59 3.78 -16.71
CA ALA A 87 7.33 4.68 -17.59
C ALA A 87 6.49 5.16 -18.76
N GLU A 88 5.69 4.29 -19.39
CA GLU A 88 4.77 4.63 -20.49
C GLU A 88 3.70 5.63 -20.05
N ILE A 89 3.14 5.48 -18.85
CA ILE A 89 2.16 6.41 -18.29
C ILE A 89 2.81 7.73 -17.87
N GLY A 90 4.08 7.69 -17.48
CA GLY A 90 4.82 8.86 -16.97
C GLY A 90 4.72 9.01 -15.44
N VAL A 91 4.62 7.88 -14.74
CA VAL A 91 4.66 7.83 -13.27
C VAL A 91 6.10 8.05 -12.78
N ASP A 92 6.28 8.84 -11.74
CA ASP A 92 7.61 9.27 -11.28
C ASP A 92 8.42 8.11 -10.65
N GLN A 93 7.74 7.13 -10.02
CA GLN A 93 8.43 6.03 -9.32
C GLN A 93 7.59 4.75 -9.26
N VAL A 94 8.26 3.59 -9.33
CA VAL A 94 7.68 2.30 -8.92
C VAL A 94 8.32 1.88 -7.59
N ARG A 95 7.49 1.57 -6.61
CA ARG A 95 7.92 1.08 -5.30
C ARG A 95 7.41 -0.33 -5.06
N PHE A 96 8.33 -1.26 -4.86
CA PHE A 96 7.98 -2.63 -4.50
C PHE A 96 7.83 -2.77 -2.99
N LYS A 97 6.78 -3.48 -2.57
CA LYS A 97 6.50 -3.82 -1.16
C LYS A 97 6.49 -5.32 -0.98
N THR A 98 6.94 -5.76 0.16
CA THR A 98 6.84 -7.16 0.58
C THR A 98 5.50 -7.40 1.26
N ALA A 99 4.83 -8.51 0.94
CA ALA A 99 3.58 -8.88 1.56
C ALA A 99 3.78 -9.30 3.03
N GLN A 100 2.82 -8.92 3.87
CA GLN A 100 2.66 -9.51 5.19
C GLN A 100 1.57 -10.57 5.09
N VAL A 101 1.93 -11.81 5.36
CA VAL A 101 1.03 -12.96 5.37
C VAL A 101 0.86 -13.39 6.81
N TYR A 102 -0.36 -13.40 7.33
CA TYR A 102 -0.62 -13.75 8.73
C TYR A 102 -0.37 -15.25 8.96
N ASP A 103 -0.90 -16.07 8.06
CA ASP A 103 -0.76 -17.55 8.13
C ASP A 103 0.45 -18.00 7.29
N TYR A 104 1.60 -17.33 7.48
CA TYR A 104 2.80 -17.55 6.66
C TYR A 104 3.38 -18.95 6.80
N GLU A 105 3.12 -19.65 7.88
CA GLU A 105 3.61 -21.01 8.13
C GLU A 105 3.03 -22.01 7.12
N THR A 106 1.77 -21.84 6.76
CA THR A 106 1.05 -22.70 5.80
C THR A 106 0.87 -22.05 4.44
N ASP A 107 0.83 -20.71 4.38
CA ASP A 107 0.56 -19.89 3.19
C ASP A 107 -0.58 -20.47 2.31
N PRO A 108 -1.79 -20.62 2.85
CA PRO A 108 -2.88 -21.31 2.17
C PRO A 108 -3.30 -20.63 0.84
N ASN A 109 -3.05 -19.34 0.72
CA ASN A 109 -3.33 -18.56 -0.49
C ASN A 109 -2.14 -18.43 -1.43
N GLN A 110 -1.01 -19.08 -1.13
CA GLN A 110 0.23 -19.04 -1.89
C GLN A 110 0.67 -17.59 -2.25
N LEU A 111 0.67 -16.71 -1.27
CA LEU A 111 1.01 -15.29 -1.45
C LEU A 111 2.52 -15.02 -1.28
N ILE A 112 3.25 -15.91 -0.64
CA ILE A 112 4.69 -15.71 -0.39
C ILE A 112 5.44 -15.83 -1.72
N PRO A 113 6.14 -14.75 -2.16
CA PRO A 113 6.86 -14.78 -3.42
C PRO A 113 8.07 -15.73 -3.36
N THR A 114 8.41 -16.31 -4.50
CA THR A 114 9.58 -17.19 -4.65
C THR A 114 10.88 -16.38 -4.76
N ILE A 115 10.79 -15.12 -5.19
CA ILE A 115 11.93 -14.22 -5.30
C ILE A 115 12.34 -13.75 -3.90
N ASP A 116 13.45 -14.27 -3.42
CA ASP A 116 13.93 -14.05 -2.03
C ASP A 116 13.98 -12.58 -1.61
N LYS A 117 14.43 -11.68 -2.50
CA LYS A 117 14.49 -10.24 -2.27
C LYS A 117 13.15 -9.61 -1.86
N TYR A 118 12.04 -10.17 -2.35
CA TYR A 118 10.69 -9.64 -2.13
C TYR A 118 9.90 -10.47 -1.10
N SER A 119 10.50 -11.55 -0.55
CA SER A 119 9.90 -12.32 0.53
C SER A 119 10.34 -11.80 1.90
N ARG A 120 9.37 -11.63 2.82
CA ARG A 120 9.62 -11.38 4.25
C ARG A 120 9.99 -12.65 5.01
N TYR A 121 9.81 -13.80 4.38
CA TYR A 121 9.88 -15.12 5.00
C TYR A 121 11.00 -15.93 4.35
N ARG A 122 11.53 -16.89 5.12
CA ARG A 122 12.47 -17.91 4.64
C ARG A 122 12.16 -19.24 5.31
N ARG A 123 12.66 -20.33 4.74
CA ARG A 123 12.65 -21.62 5.43
C ARG A 123 13.87 -21.72 6.31
N ASN A 124 13.67 -22.15 7.55
CA ASN A 124 14.76 -22.46 8.47
C ASN A 124 15.37 -23.85 8.15
N LYS A 125 16.37 -24.27 8.94
CA LYS A 125 17.06 -25.56 8.75
C LYS A 125 16.14 -26.78 8.91
N ASN A 126 15.02 -26.63 9.61
CA ASN A 126 14.03 -27.68 9.83
C ASN A 126 12.93 -27.67 8.73
N GLY A 127 13.00 -26.77 7.75
CA GLY A 127 12.01 -26.64 6.68
C GLY A 127 10.80 -25.79 7.06
N GLU A 128 10.74 -25.24 8.27
CA GLU A 128 9.64 -24.40 8.75
C GLU A 128 9.80 -22.96 8.24
N MET A 129 8.67 -22.27 8.00
CA MET A 129 8.67 -20.87 7.59
C MET A 129 8.90 -19.96 8.79
N GLU A 130 9.83 -19.03 8.66
CA GLU A 130 10.13 -18.02 9.67
C GLU A 130 10.25 -16.62 9.04
N ILE A 131 10.06 -15.59 9.83
CA ILE A 131 10.25 -14.19 9.41
C ILE A 131 11.76 -13.90 9.34
N LYS A 132 12.23 -13.35 8.21
CA LYS A 132 13.67 -13.03 8.01
C LYS A 132 14.23 -12.02 8.98
N SER A 133 13.44 -11.01 9.34
CA SER A 133 13.83 -9.98 10.30
C SER A 133 13.39 -10.38 11.70
N GLY A 134 14.32 -10.43 12.65
CA GLY A 134 13.95 -10.54 14.06
C GLY A 134 12.98 -9.39 14.44
N LEU A 135 11.88 -9.74 15.10
CA LEU A 135 10.98 -8.76 15.68
C LEU A 135 11.68 -8.14 16.90
N GLN A 136 12.32 -7.00 16.70
CA GLN A 136 12.88 -6.25 17.81
C GLN A 136 11.73 -5.61 18.60
N ASN A 137 11.74 -5.76 19.91
CA ASN A 137 10.70 -5.22 20.79
C ASN A 137 10.89 -3.71 21.00
N HIS A 138 11.12 -2.96 19.92
CA HIS A 138 11.12 -1.51 19.93
C HIS A 138 10.64 -0.99 18.57
N CYS A 139 9.77 0.01 18.59
CA CYS A 139 9.25 0.61 17.38
C CYS A 139 9.09 2.12 17.59
N TRP A 140 9.91 2.91 16.89
CA TRP A 140 9.80 4.36 16.92
C TRP A 140 8.41 4.89 16.54
N ARG A 141 7.70 4.17 15.65
CA ARG A 141 6.36 4.59 15.19
C ARG A 141 5.32 4.62 16.30
N LEU A 142 5.48 3.82 17.36
CA LEU A 142 4.57 3.87 18.51
C LEU A 142 4.59 5.23 19.22
N TRP A 143 5.71 5.97 19.09
CA TRP A 143 5.88 7.28 19.71
C TRP A 143 5.55 8.44 18.79
N SER A 144 5.46 8.21 17.49
CA SER A 144 5.31 9.25 16.46
C SER A 144 4.06 9.13 15.62
N GLY A 145 3.24 8.12 15.84
CA GLY A 145 2.04 7.89 15.03
C GLY A 145 1.10 6.87 15.63
N ASN A 146 -0.10 6.84 15.11
CA ASN A 146 -1.13 5.87 15.41
C ASN A 146 -1.92 5.53 14.14
N VAL A 147 -2.89 4.64 14.28
CA VAL A 147 -3.88 4.35 13.25
C VAL A 147 -5.27 4.65 13.81
N ILE A 148 -6.09 5.29 13.02
CA ILE A 148 -7.50 5.50 13.30
C ILE A 148 -8.28 4.56 12.40
N THR A 149 -9.10 3.71 12.99
CA THR A 149 -9.96 2.78 12.26
C THR A 149 -11.13 3.54 11.62
N TRP A 150 -11.81 2.89 10.67
CA TRP A 150 -12.95 3.48 9.96
C TRP A 150 -14.11 3.90 10.89
N ASP A 151 -14.22 3.25 12.02
CA ASP A 151 -15.24 3.51 13.06
C ASP A 151 -14.74 4.46 14.17
N GLY A 152 -13.54 5.02 14.04
CA GLY A 152 -13.00 6.07 14.90
C GLY A 152 -12.22 5.58 16.11
N LEU A 153 -11.90 4.29 16.22
CA LEU A 153 -11.01 3.79 17.25
C LEU A 153 -9.56 4.19 16.95
N VAL A 154 -8.83 4.59 17.97
CA VAL A 154 -7.40 4.89 17.88
C VAL A 154 -6.61 3.70 18.38
N VAL A 155 -5.71 3.17 17.55
CA VAL A 155 -4.86 2.01 17.87
C VAL A 155 -3.38 2.34 17.63
N PRO A 156 -2.45 1.67 18.32
CA PRO A 156 -1.03 2.04 18.29
C PRO A 156 -0.38 1.88 16.92
N CYS A 157 -0.79 0.91 16.12
CA CYS A 157 -0.23 0.69 14.79
C CYS A 157 -1.11 -0.21 13.91
N CYS A 158 -0.73 -0.34 12.62
CA CYS A 158 -1.45 -1.17 11.65
C CYS A 158 -1.34 -2.70 11.87
N PHE A 159 -0.56 -3.16 12.82
CA PHE A 159 -0.54 -4.56 13.23
C PHE A 159 -1.74 -4.93 14.10
N ASP A 160 -2.32 -3.96 14.80
CA ASP A 160 -3.54 -4.15 15.57
C ASP A 160 -4.78 -3.95 14.68
N LYS A 161 -4.92 -4.82 13.68
CA LYS A 161 -6.00 -4.75 12.69
C LYS A 161 -7.41 -4.93 13.29
N ASP A 162 -7.50 -5.61 14.41
CA ASP A 162 -8.75 -5.94 15.08
C ASP A 162 -9.05 -5.00 16.27
N ALA A 163 -8.25 -3.94 16.40
CA ALA A 163 -8.37 -2.93 17.46
C ALA A 163 -8.41 -3.52 18.88
N MET A 164 -7.56 -4.52 19.15
CA MET A 164 -7.46 -5.16 20.46
C MET A 164 -6.79 -4.27 21.53
N HIS A 165 -5.95 -3.32 21.08
CA HIS A 165 -5.21 -2.38 21.95
C HIS A 165 -5.67 -0.95 21.71
N GLN A 166 -6.94 -0.67 22.04
CA GLN A 166 -7.53 0.65 21.83
C GLN A 166 -6.92 1.69 22.78
N LEU A 167 -6.45 2.80 22.22
CA LEU A 167 -5.96 3.97 22.97
C LEU A 167 -7.07 4.97 23.25
N GLY A 168 -8.12 4.98 22.42
CA GLY A 168 -9.28 5.85 22.58
C GLY A 168 -10.27 5.75 21.43
N ASN A 169 -11.33 6.55 21.52
CA ASN A 169 -12.40 6.60 20.50
C ASN A 169 -12.75 8.05 20.16
N LEU A 170 -12.50 8.45 18.90
CA LEU A 170 -12.73 9.82 18.44
C LEU A 170 -14.21 10.21 18.33
N LYS A 171 -15.13 9.27 18.49
CA LYS A 171 -16.56 9.58 18.62
C LYS A 171 -16.93 10.14 20.02
N THR A 172 -16.09 9.86 21.02
CA THR A 172 -16.38 10.20 22.42
C THR A 172 -15.36 11.15 23.04
N GLN A 173 -14.16 11.26 22.46
CA GLN A 173 -13.10 12.10 23.00
C GLN A 173 -12.25 12.73 21.90
N SER A 174 -11.51 13.80 22.22
CA SER A 174 -10.61 14.45 21.26
C SER A 174 -9.37 13.61 20.99
N PHE A 175 -8.77 13.80 19.81
CA PHE A 175 -7.48 13.18 19.49
C PHE A 175 -6.39 13.60 20.49
N LYS A 176 -6.40 14.87 20.92
CA LYS A 176 -5.45 15.39 21.89
C LYS A 176 -5.51 14.63 23.22
N THR A 177 -6.71 14.43 23.75
CA THR A 177 -6.94 13.64 24.98
C THR A 177 -6.45 12.21 24.83
N THR A 178 -6.76 11.57 23.69
CA THR A 178 -6.27 10.21 23.40
C THR A 178 -4.75 10.13 23.32
N TRP A 179 -4.12 11.12 22.67
CA TRP A 179 -2.68 11.13 22.45
C TRP A 179 -1.88 11.40 23.73
N GLN A 180 -2.37 12.28 24.59
CA GLN A 180 -1.72 12.65 25.84
C GLN A 180 -2.01 11.67 26.97
N ASN A 181 -3.02 10.79 26.77
CA ASN A 181 -3.42 9.74 27.72
C ASN A 181 -3.72 10.31 29.13
N GLU A 182 -4.43 11.43 29.15
CA GLU A 182 -4.94 12.07 30.38
C GLU A 182 -6.30 11.48 30.80
#